data_ddef82eae2168ab3f6408da0876a1507
#
_entry.id   ddef82eae2168ab3f6408da0876a1507
#
_cell.length_a   1.000
_cell.length_b   1.000
_cell.length_c   1.000
_cell.angle_alpha   90.00
_cell.angle_beta   90.00
_cell.angle_gamma   90.00
#
_symmetry.space_group_name_H-M   'P 1'
#
loop_
_entity.id
_entity.type
_entity.pdbx_description
1 polymer ?
#
loop_
_entity_poly.entity_id
_entity_poly.type
_entity_poly.pdbx_seq_one_letter_code
_entity_poly.pdbx_strand_id
1 'polypeptide(L)'
;PVLPSEEEFPYAIRTVSETFESNGSTSQASICASTMSLMAAGVPIKKPVAGISCGLVTGETDDDYLVLTDIQGLEDFFGDMDFKVAGTKDGITAIQMDIKIHGLTRPIVEEAIKRTHEARDYILNEIMIPCISEPRKSVGEFAPKIIQMQIDPQKIGDVVGQRGKTINALIDKTGVKIDITDDGSVSICGENAEMMAEAKRLIEIITTDYYEGQILEGDVISIKEFGAFIEFA
;
A
#
# COMPACT_ATOMS: atom_id res chain seq x y z
N PRO A 1 3.25 5.37 8.57
CA PRO A 1 3.58 4.27 9.52
C PRO A 1 2.86 2.97 9.19
N VAL A 2 1.66 3.02 8.53
CA VAL A 2 0.81 1.85 8.27
C VAL A 2 0.88 1.34 6.83
N LEU A 3 1.51 2.06 5.93
CA LEU A 3 1.69 1.61 4.56
C LEU A 3 2.69 0.46 4.49
N PRO A 4 2.51 -0.47 3.55
CA PRO A 4 3.47 -1.53 3.27
C PRO A 4 4.81 -0.96 2.76
N SER A 5 5.86 -1.75 2.83
CA SER A 5 7.11 -1.45 2.15
C SER A 5 6.97 -1.66 0.63
N GLU A 6 7.94 -1.17 -0.14
CA GLU A 6 8.00 -1.40 -1.59
C GLU A 6 8.17 -2.88 -1.94
N GLU A 7 8.88 -3.63 -1.09
CA GLU A 7 9.04 -5.07 -1.22
C GLU A 7 7.72 -5.83 -1.00
N GLU A 8 6.90 -5.37 -0.06
CA GLU A 8 5.59 -5.98 0.25
C GLU A 8 4.52 -5.60 -0.79
N PHE A 9 4.62 -4.39 -1.35
CA PHE A 9 3.63 -3.87 -2.29
C PHE A 9 4.30 -2.94 -3.31
N PRO A 10 4.80 -3.48 -4.43
CA PRO A 10 5.62 -2.76 -5.41
C PRO A 10 4.80 -1.87 -6.35
N TYR A 11 3.88 -1.10 -5.79
CA TYR A 11 3.03 -0.17 -6.52
C TYR A 11 3.17 1.24 -5.99
N ALA A 12 3.16 2.22 -6.89
CA ALA A 12 2.97 3.60 -6.51
C ALA A 12 1.53 3.81 -6.00
N ILE A 13 1.40 4.37 -4.79
CA ILE A 13 0.10 4.63 -4.17
C ILE A 13 -0.24 6.11 -4.33
N ARG A 14 -1.39 6.40 -4.95
CA ARG A 14 -1.97 7.73 -5.01
C ARG A 14 -3.41 7.67 -4.52
N THR A 15 -3.72 8.39 -3.46
CA THR A 15 -5.09 8.61 -2.98
C THR A 15 -5.57 10.00 -3.41
N VAL A 16 -6.81 10.08 -3.84
CA VAL A 16 -7.48 11.34 -4.20
C VAL A 16 -8.77 11.40 -3.39
N SER A 17 -8.97 12.50 -2.67
CA SER A 17 -10.18 12.76 -1.92
C SER A 17 -10.84 14.03 -2.47
N GLU A 18 -12.09 13.91 -2.88
CA GLU A 18 -12.92 15.03 -3.32
C GLU A 18 -14.06 15.23 -2.34
N THR A 19 -14.20 16.45 -1.85
CA THR A 19 -15.23 16.83 -0.86
C THR A 19 -16.32 17.60 -1.56
N PHE A 20 -17.51 17.02 -1.64
CA PHE A 20 -18.65 17.66 -2.31
C PHE A 20 -19.43 18.57 -1.34
N GLU A 21 -19.46 18.23 -0.06
CA GLU A 21 -20.14 19.00 0.99
C GLU A 21 -19.42 18.79 2.33
N SER A 22 -19.37 19.81 3.17
CA SER A 22 -18.71 19.76 4.46
C SER A 22 -19.29 20.73 5.45
N ASN A 23 -19.30 20.35 6.73
CA ASN A 23 -19.53 21.22 7.86
C ASN A 23 -18.37 21.19 8.87
N GLY A 24 -17.17 20.99 8.40
CA GLY A 24 -15.93 20.92 9.18
C GLY A 24 -15.15 19.63 8.97
N SER A 25 -13.88 19.68 9.28
CA SER A 25 -12.93 18.55 9.35
C SER A 25 -12.87 17.59 8.16
N THR A 26 -12.91 18.11 6.94
CA THR A 26 -12.82 17.34 5.70
C THR A 26 -11.55 16.47 5.62
N SER A 27 -10.44 16.94 6.19
CA SER A 27 -9.17 16.20 6.20
C SER A 27 -9.26 14.92 7.00
N GLN A 28 -9.98 14.90 8.12
CA GLN A 28 -10.13 13.72 8.95
C GLN A 28 -11.08 12.70 8.32
N ALA A 29 -12.15 13.15 7.69
CA ALA A 29 -13.00 12.30 6.85
C ALA A 29 -12.21 11.68 5.69
N SER A 30 -11.35 12.46 5.04
CA SER A 30 -10.46 11.96 3.96
C SER A 30 -9.49 10.89 4.43
N ILE A 31 -8.97 10.95 5.65
CA ILE A 31 -8.12 9.91 6.24
C ILE A 31 -8.90 8.61 6.39
N CYS A 32 -10.11 8.65 6.93
CA CYS A 32 -10.97 7.48 7.08
C CYS A 32 -11.32 6.87 5.73
N ALA A 33 -11.78 7.69 4.78
CA ALA A 33 -12.14 7.25 3.43
C ALA A 33 -10.93 6.68 2.66
N SER A 34 -9.76 7.32 2.73
CA SER A 34 -8.53 6.84 2.11
C SER A 34 -8.08 5.51 2.69
N THR A 35 -8.18 5.32 4.00
CA THR A 35 -7.89 4.04 4.65
C THR A 35 -8.76 2.93 4.09
N MET A 36 -10.08 3.10 4.06
CA MET A 36 -11.00 2.10 3.52
C MET A 36 -10.78 1.87 2.02
N SER A 37 -10.47 2.92 1.27
CA SER A 37 -10.16 2.86 -0.16
C SER A 37 -8.90 2.04 -0.45
N LEU A 38 -7.83 2.25 0.33
CA LEU A 38 -6.61 1.44 0.23
C LEU A 38 -6.88 -0.04 0.54
N MET A 39 -7.63 -0.32 1.60
CA MET A 39 -8.04 -1.68 1.95
C MET A 39 -8.86 -2.33 0.84
N ALA A 40 -9.81 -1.59 0.26
CA ALA A 40 -10.64 -2.05 -0.85
C ALA A 40 -9.85 -2.25 -2.16
N ALA A 41 -8.77 -1.51 -2.35
CA ALA A 41 -7.85 -1.68 -3.49
C ALA A 41 -6.88 -2.86 -3.32
N GLY A 42 -6.86 -3.52 -2.16
CA GLY A 42 -5.95 -4.63 -1.88
C GLY A 42 -4.56 -4.19 -1.45
N VAL A 43 -4.41 -2.95 -0.98
CA VAL A 43 -3.15 -2.50 -0.38
C VAL A 43 -3.04 -3.12 1.02
N PRO A 44 -1.99 -3.88 1.34
CA PRO A 44 -1.85 -4.57 2.61
C PRO A 44 -1.37 -3.60 3.71
N ILE A 45 -2.21 -2.62 4.05
CA ILE A 45 -1.91 -1.72 5.16
C ILE A 45 -1.85 -2.51 6.47
N LYS A 46 -0.93 -2.12 7.35
CA LYS A 46 -0.67 -2.84 8.61
C LYS A 46 -1.86 -2.80 9.57
N LYS A 47 -2.54 -1.65 9.63
CA LYS A 47 -3.72 -1.42 10.47
C LYS A 47 -4.56 -0.28 9.89
N PRO A 48 -5.90 -0.31 10.04
CA PRO A 48 -6.75 0.80 9.65
C PRO A 48 -6.48 2.03 10.53
N VAL A 49 -6.61 3.21 9.91
CA VAL A 49 -6.41 4.52 10.55
C VAL A 49 -7.70 5.30 10.46
N ALA A 50 -8.18 5.80 11.58
CA ALA A 50 -9.24 6.78 11.64
C ALA A 50 -8.69 8.16 12.03
N GLY A 51 -9.37 9.20 11.60
CA GLY A 51 -9.08 10.59 11.97
C GLY A 51 -10.30 11.25 12.57
N ILE A 52 -10.07 12.15 13.51
CA ILE A 52 -11.08 13.01 14.13
C ILE A 52 -10.46 14.36 14.50
N SER A 53 -11.29 15.38 14.57
CA SER A 53 -10.93 16.68 15.13
C SER A 53 -11.55 16.88 16.51
N CYS A 54 -10.90 17.69 17.33
CA CYS A 54 -11.53 18.29 18.48
C CYS A 54 -11.17 19.76 18.56
N GLY A 55 -12.05 20.54 19.17
CA GLY A 55 -11.89 21.96 19.39
C GLY A 55 -11.83 22.29 20.86
N LEU A 56 -11.54 23.56 21.13
CA LEU A 56 -11.49 24.14 22.46
C LEU A 56 -12.21 25.45 22.45
N VAL A 57 -12.99 25.67 23.49
CA VAL A 57 -13.55 26.98 23.88
C VAL A 57 -13.09 27.23 25.28
N THR A 58 -12.44 28.37 25.51
CA THR A 58 -12.00 28.82 26.85
C THR A 58 -12.85 29.93 27.38
N GLY A 59 -13.01 29.97 28.70
CA GLY A 59 -13.68 31.05 29.40
C GLY A 59 -12.70 32.06 30.01
N GLU A 60 -13.09 32.66 31.17
CA GLU A 60 -12.30 33.71 31.79
C GLU A 60 -11.10 33.21 32.59
N THR A 61 -11.06 31.92 32.94
CA THR A 61 -9.98 31.31 33.74
C THR A 61 -9.44 30.06 33.07
N ASP A 62 -8.23 29.65 33.46
CA ASP A 62 -7.55 28.43 32.91
C ASP A 62 -8.33 27.14 33.18
N ASP A 63 -9.20 27.12 34.20
CA ASP A 63 -10.03 25.95 34.54
C ASP A 63 -11.43 26.01 33.88
N ASP A 64 -11.77 27.14 33.24
CA ASP A 64 -13.02 27.32 32.53
C ASP A 64 -12.83 27.06 31.03
N TYR A 65 -12.96 25.82 30.66
CA TYR A 65 -12.81 25.40 29.26
C TYR A 65 -13.74 24.24 28.91
N LEU A 66 -14.00 24.09 27.60
CA LEU A 66 -14.78 23.01 27.02
C LEU A 66 -14.04 22.44 25.82
N VAL A 67 -13.73 21.14 25.87
CA VAL A 67 -13.20 20.38 24.70
C VAL A 67 -14.37 19.84 23.93
N LEU A 68 -14.44 20.16 22.64
CA LEU A 68 -15.48 19.72 21.70
C LEU A 68 -14.94 18.57 20.84
N THR A 69 -15.73 17.52 20.66
CA THR A 69 -15.36 16.40 19.78
C THR A 69 -16.12 16.52 18.45
N ASP A 70 -15.42 16.36 17.33
CA ASP A 70 -15.96 16.46 15.97
C ASP A 70 -16.55 17.85 15.68
N ILE A 71 -15.67 18.83 15.58
CA ILE A 71 -16.05 20.24 15.47
C ILE A 71 -16.67 20.61 14.12
N GLN A 72 -17.70 21.46 14.19
CA GLN A 72 -18.31 22.10 13.03
C GLN A 72 -17.48 23.29 12.53
N GLY A 73 -17.77 23.75 11.31
CA GLY A 73 -17.05 24.88 10.72
C GLY A 73 -17.09 26.16 11.54
N LEU A 74 -18.21 26.44 12.24
CA LEU A 74 -18.31 27.59 13.17
C LEU A 74 -17.46 27.39 14.43
N GLU A 75 -17.42 26.20 14.96
CA GLU A 75 -16.63 25.85 16.15
C GLU A 75 -15.11 25.88 15.81
N ASP A 76 -14.73 25.50 14.61
CA ASP A 76 -13.38 25.71 14.11
C ASP A 76 -13.04 27.19 13.97
N PHE A 77 -13.93 28.00 13.39
CA PHE A 77 -13.67 29.41 13.15
C PHE A 77 -13.56 30.24 14.42
N PHE A 78 -14.48 30.05 15.37
CA PHE A 78 -14.56 30.82 16.60
C PHE A 78 -13.89 30.19 17.81
N GLY A 79 -13.53 28.89 17.73
CA GLY A 79 -12.88 28.18 18.82
C GLY A 79 -11.40 28.58 18.98
N ASP A 80 -10.82 28.20 20.08
CA ASP A 80 -9.48 28.57 20.51
C ASP A 80 -8.41 27.57 20.05
N MET A 81 -8.83 26.38 19.68
CA MET A 81 -7.96 25.30 19.14
C MET A 81 -8.72 24.45 18.12
N ASP A 82 -8.03 24.07 17.04
CA ASP A 82 -8.37 22.96 16.16
C ASP A 82 -7.30 21.88 16.33
N PHE A 83 -7.66 20.75 16.91
CA PHE A 83 -6.76 19.63 17.22
C PHE A 83 -7.20 18.40 16.46
N LYS A 84 -6.40 18.00 15.48
CA LYS A 84 -6.66 16.87 14.59
C LYS A 84 -5.75 15.72 14.91
N VAL A 85 -6.33 14.54 15.11
CA VAL A 85 -5.59 13.33 15.45
C VAL A 85 -6.02 12.20 14.54
N ALA A 86 -5.03 11.58 13.90
CA ALA A 86 -5.21 10.33 13.20
C ALA A 86 -4.45 9.19 13.91
N GLY A 87 -5.00 7.98 13.87
CA GLY A 87 -4.35 6.85 14.50
C GLY A 87 -5.08 5.53 14.29
N THR A 88 -4.38 4.49 14.63
CA THR A 88 -4.90 3.13 14.75
C THR A 88 -5.48 2.93 16.15
N LYS A 89 -6.04 1.75 16.42
CA LYS A 89 -6.46 1.40 17.78
C LYS A 89 -5.29 1.32 18.78
N ASP A 90 -4.04 1.15 18.31
CA ASP A 90 -2.88 0.96 19.18
C ASP A 90 -2.13 2.26 19.46
N GLY A 91 -2.41 3.33 18.69
CA GLY A 91 -1.71 4.59 18.90
C GLY A 91 -1.94 5.62 17.79
N ILE A 92 -1.41 6.79 18.04
CA ILE A 92 -1.49 7.96 17.18
C ILE A 92 -0.47 7.82 16.05
N THR A 93 -0.89 8.10 14.82
CA THR A 93 -0.02 8.11 13.62
C THR A 93 0.29 9.52 13.14
N ALA A 94 -0.59 10.48 13.40
CA ALA A 94 -0.40 11.88 13.04
C ALA A 94 -1.20 12.80 13.96
N ILE A 95 -0.64 13.98 14.22
CA ILE A 95 -1.29 15.09 14.93
C ILE A 95 -1.08 16.35 14.12
N GLN A 96 -2.13 17.15 14.01
CA GLN A 96 -2.07 18.55 13.59
C GLN A 96 -2.79 19.38 14.63
N MET A 97 -2.20 20.49 15.04
CA MET A 97 -2.78 21.38 16.03
C MET A 97 -2.63 22.82 15.55
N ASP A 98 -3.73 23.55 15.56
CA ASP A 98 -3.76 24.99 15.35
C ASP A 98 -4.34 25.64 16.61
N ILE A 99 -3.60 26.59 17.18
CA ILE A 99 -3.92 27.26 18.45
C ILE A 99 -4.06 28.74 18.18
N LYS A 100 -5.17 29.33 18.61
CA LYS A 100 -5.47 30.75 18.48
C LYS A 100 -5.26 31.55 19.80
N ILE A 101 -4.85 30.85 20.85
CA ILE A 101 -4.53 31.39 22.17
C ILE A 101 -3.07 31.20 22.52
N HIS A 102 -2.57 31.82 23.59
CA HIS A 102 -1.16 31.85 23.93
C HIS A 102 -0.56 30.52 24.43
N GLY A 103 -1.32 29.47 24.51
CA GLY A 103 -0.86 28.14 24.91
C GLY A 103 -1.97 27.30 25.49
N LEU A 104 -1.69 26.02 25.69
CA LEU A 104 -2.62 25.07 26.27
C LEU A 104 -2.08 24.56 27.60
N THR A 105 -2.95 24.39 28.55
CA THR A 105 -2.61 23.75 29.83
C THR A 105 -2.51 22.22 29.60
N ARG A 106 -1.74 21.53 30.43
CA ARG A 106 -1.61 20.07 30.34
C ARG A 106 -2.95 19.32 30.46
N PRO A 107 -3.88 19.70 31.37
CA PRO A 107 -5.22 19.08 31.44
C PRO A 107 -5.98 19.17 30.13
N ILE A 108 -5.95 20.31 29.43
CA ILE A 108 -6.62 20.48 28.13
C ILE A 108 -6.07 19.49 27.10
N VAL A 109 -4.74 19.37 27.00
CA VAL A 109 -4.09 18.45 26.05
C VAL A 109 -4.43 16.99 26.38
N GLU A 110 -4.39 16.62 27.66
CA GLU A 110 -4.74 15.26 28.10
C GLU A 110 -6.20 14.93 27.78
N GLU A 111 -7.13 15.86 28.00
CA GLU A 111 -8.53 15.69 27.66
C GLU A 111 -8.75 15.59 26.14
N ALA A 112 -8.09 16.44 25.34
CA ALA A 112 -8.17 16.41 23.89
C ALA A 112 -7.67 15.07 23.33
N ILE A 113 -6.55 14.56 23.83
CA ILE A 113 -6.01 13.24 23.44
C ILE A 113 -6.99 12.13 23.81
N LYS A 114 -7.56 12.17 25.02
CA LYS A 114 -8.52 11.17 25.48
C LYS A 114 -9.78 11.16 24.61
N ARG A 115 -10.39 12.33 24.39
CA ARG A 115 -11.60 12.46 23.57
C ARG A 115 -11.40 12.02 22.12
N THR A 116 -10.29 12.41 21.53
CA THR A 116 -9.94 11.98 20.16
C THR A 116 -9.63 10.49 20.10
N HIS A 117 -9.10 9.87 21.15
CA HIS A 117 -8.93 8.42 21.23
C HIS A 117 -10.28 7.70 21.23
N GLU A 118 -11.18 8.08 22.14
CA GLU A 118 -12.53 7.52 22.26
C GLU A 118 -13.32 7.65 20.95
N ALA A 119 -13.26 8.81 20.31
CA ALA A 119 -13.94 9.05 19.03
C ALA A 119 -13.34 8.23 17.88
N ARG A 120 -12.02 8.10 17.80
CA ARG A 120 -11.36 7.25 16.78
C ARG A 120 -11.68 5.78 16.99
N ASP A 121 -11.71 5.30 18.22
CA ASP A 121 -12.10 3.92 18.54
C ASP A 121 -13.55 3.65 18.12
N TYR A 122 -14.45 4.58 18.33
CA TYR A 122 -15.81 4.48 17.84
C TYR A 122 -15.87 4.41 16.31
N ILE A 123 -15.18 5.32 15.60
CA ILE A 123 -15.15 5.34 14.13
C ILE A 123 -14.56 4.04 13.58
N LEU A 124 -13.47 3.55 14.17
CA LEU A 124 -12.84 2.30 13.74
C LEU A 124 -13.78 1.11 13.94
N ASN A 125 -14.34 0.94 15.14
CA ASN A 125 -15.06 -0.28 15.51
C ASN A 125 -16.51 -0.29 15.02
N GLU A 126 -17.20 0.86 15.03
CA GLU A 126 -18.63 0.93 14.74
C GLU A 126 -18.94 1.32 13.29
N ILE A 127 -17.97 1.93 12.57
CA ILE A 127 -18.18 2.44 11.22
C ILE A 127 -17.27 1.76 10.20
N MET A 128 -15.94 1.83 10.39
CA MET A 128 -14.99 1.41 9.38
C MET A 128 -14.85 -0.11 9.31
N ILE A 129 -14.62 -0.79 10.44
CA ILE A 129 -14.45 -2.25 10.50
C ILE A 129 -15.71 -3.00 10.03
N PRO A 130 -16.93 -2.59 10.38
CA PRO A 130 -18.13 -3.21 9.80
C PRO A 130 -18.27 -3.04 8.28
N CYS A 131 -17.71 -1.96 7.72
CA CYS A 131 -17.71 -1.73 6.27
C CYS A 131 -16.63 -2.57 5.57
N ILE A 132 -15.41 -2.56 6.09
CA ILE A 132 -14.29 -3.36 5.59
C ILE A 132 -13.34 -3.70 6.76
N SER A 133 -13.32 -4.98 7.16
CA SER A 133 -12.58 -5.43 8.34
C SER A 133 -11.09 -5.63 8.09
N GLU A 134 -10.71 -6.00 6.87
CA GLU A 134 -9.33 -6.26 6.48
C GLU A 134 -9.09 -5.89 5.00
N PRO A 135 -7.87 -5.61 4.60
CA PRO A 135 -7.53 -5.39 3.19
C PRO A 135 -7.93 -6.57 2.33
N ARG A 136 -8.39 -6.33 1.11
CA ARG A 136 -8.60 -7.39 0.12
C ARG A 136 -7.28 -8.11 -0.13
N LYS A 137 -7.35 -9.42 -0.39
CA LYS A 137 -6.17 -10.30 -0.54
C LYS A 137 -5.34 -10.02 -1.79
N SER A 138 -5.92 -9.32 -2.77
CA SER A 138 -5.25 -8.98 -4.02
C SER A 138 -5.77 -7.67 -4.56
N VAL A 139 -4.98 -7.04 -5.42
CA VAL A 139 -5.43 -5.90 -6.22
C VAL A 139 -6.60 -6.29 -7.12
N GLY A 140 -7.39 -5.30 -7.57
CA GLY A 140 -8.57 -5.52 -8.39
C GLY A 140 -8.26 -6.30 -9.67
N GLU A 141 -9.28 -6.93 -10.23
CA GLU A 141 -9.17 -7.78 -11.45
C GLU A 141 -8.53 -7.04 -12.62
N PHE A 142 -8.90 -5.77 -12.82
CA PHE A 142 -8.42 -4.93 -13.91
C PHE A 142 -7.17 -4.11 -13.56
N ALA A 143 -6.66 -4.25 -12.34
CA ALA A 143 -5.41 -3.59 -11.97
C ALA A 143 -4.21 -4.33 -12.60
N PRO A 144 -3.18 -3.61 -13.08
CA PRO A 144 -1.93 -4.24 -13.47
C PRO A 144 -1.37 -5.07 -12.32
N LYS A 145 -0.95 -6.29 -12.61
CA LYS A 145 -0.34 -7.18 -11.61
C LYS A 145 1.18 -7.09 -11.74
N ILE A 146 1.87 -7.23 -10.62
CA ILE A 146 3.32 -7.25 -10.57
C ILE A 146 3.75 -8.55 -9.87
N ILE A 147 4.62 -9.32 -10.53
CA ILE A 147 5.33 -10.44 -9.93
C ILE A 147 6.77 -9.99 -9.71
N GLN A 148 7.27 -10.12 -8.49
CA GLN A 148 8.68 -9.92 -8.19
C GLN A 148 9.37 -11.27 -8.02
N MET A 149 10.59 -11.37 -8.54
CA MET A 149 11.49 -12.49 -8.32
C MET A 149 12.93 -12.00 -8.22
N GLN A 150 13.77 -12.79 -7.60
CA GLN A 150 15.20 -12.52 -7.46
C GLN A 150 15.99 -13.51 -8.29
N ILE A 151 16.93 -13.03 -9.08
CA ILE A 151 17.89 -13.83 -9.82
C ILE A 151 19.31 -13.52 -9.36
N ASP A 152 20.25 -14.42 -9.66
CA ASP A 152 21.66 -14.13 -9.45
C ASP A 152 22.08 -12.95 -10.35
N PRO A 153 22.68 -11.87 -9.78
CA PRO A 153 23.17 -10.75 -10.60
C PRO A 153 24.11 -11.17 -11.74
N GLN A 154 24.85 -12.27 -11.60
CA GLN A 154 25.70 -12.78 -12.66
C GLN A 154 24.91 -13.32 -13.87
N LYS A 155 23.64 -13.67 -13.68
CA LYS A 155 22.72 -14.17 -14.72
C LYS A 155 21.93 -13.08 -15.44
N ILE A 156 22.01 -11.82 -14.99
CA ILE A 156 21.33 -10.69 -15.65
C ILE A 156 21.71 -10.63 -17.14
N GLY A 157 23.00 -10.85 -17.45
CA GLY A 157 23.49 -10.86 -18.82
C GLY A 157 22.82 -11.92 -19.70
N ASP A 158 22.51 -13.10 -19.16
CA ASP A 158 21.84 -14.18 -19.87
C ASP A 158 20.37 -13.86 -20.16
N VAL A 159 19.67 -13.28 -19.16
CA VAL A 159 18.28 -12.85 -19.30
C VAL A 159 18.13 -11.68 -20.27
N VAL A 160 19.02 -10.70 -20.21
CA VAL A 160 19.01 -9.56 -21.13
C VAL A 160 19.43 -9.99 -22.54
N GLY A 161 20.46 -10.83 -22.64
CA GLY A 161 21.03 -11.29 -23.90
C GLY A 161 21.78 -10.20 -24.68
N GLN A 162 22.41 -10.58 -25.77
CA GLN A 162 23.15 -9.64 -26.62
C GLN A 162 22.25 -8.52 -27.13
N ARG A 163 22.55 -7.27 -26.73
CA ARG A 163 21.79 -6.07 -27.11
C ARG A 163 20.30 -6.16 -26.79
N GLY A 164 19.93 -6.86 -25.70
CA GLY A 164 18.55 -7.01 -25.27
C GLY A 164 17.74 -8.06 -26.05
N LYS A 165 18.37 -8.89 -26.86
CA LYS A 165 17.67 -9.84 -27.77
C LYS A 165 16.80 -10.84 -26.99
N THR A 166 17.31 -11.38 -25.87
CA THR A 166 16.60 -12.40 -25.10
C THR A 166 15.40 -11.78 -24.39
N ILE A 167 15.60 -10.68 -23.64
CA ILE A 167 14.52 -10.04 -22.91
C ILE A 167 13.42 -9.50 -23.85
N ASN A 168 13.80 -8.96 -25.02
CA ASN A 168 12.80 -8.51 -26.00
C ASN A 168 11.98 -9.67 -26.57
N ALA A 169 12.60 -10.83 -26.82
CA ALA A 169 11.88 -12.02 -27.25
C ALA A 169 10.90 -12.54 -26.18
N LEU A 170 11.28 -12.47 -24.89
CA LEU A 170 10.38 -12.79 -23.79
C LEU A 170 9.19 -11.83 -23.74
N ILE A 171 9.44 -10.52 -23.85
CA ILE A 171 8.40 -9.47 -23.87
C ILE A 171 7.49 -9.67 -25.08
N ASP A 172 8.01 -9.90 -26.26
CA ASP A 172 7.23 -10.11 -27.48
C ASP A 172 6.35 -11.37 -27.40
N LYS A 173 6.88 -12.44 -26.79
CA LYS A 173 6.15 -13.71 -26.62
C LYS A 173 5.02 -13.61 -25.61
N THR A 174 5.23 -12.90 -24.50
CA THR A 174 4.32 -12.89 -23.36
C THR A 174 3.46 -11.64 -23.26
N GLY A 175 3.86 -10.55 -23.93
CA GLY A 175 3.17 -9.25 -23.87
C GLY A 175 3.29 -8.53 -22.53
N VAL A 176 4.16 -8.99 -21.61
CA VAL A 176 4.41 -8.38 -20.31
C VAL A 176 5.55 -7.34 -20.37
N LYS A 177 5.63 -6.48 -19.37
CA LYS A 177 6.81 -5.63 -19.14
C LYS A 177 7.73 -6.32 -18.14
N ILE A 178 9.03 -6.30 -18.42
CA ILE A 178 10.04 -6.88 -17.56
C ILE A 178 11.08 -5.81 -17.27
N ASP A 179 11.29 -5.50 -16.00
CA ASP A 179 12.33 -4.61 -15.51
C ASP A 179 13.29 -5.38 -14.62
N ILE A 180 14.59 -5.15 -14.79
CA ILE A 180 15.66 -5.83 -14.02
C ILE A 180 16.58 -4.75 -13.46
N THR A 181 16.86 -4.85 -12.16
CA THR A 181 17.81 -3.97 -11.46
C THR A 181 19.15 -4.66 -11.29
N ASP A 182 20.21 -3.87 -11.03
CA ASP A 182 21.60 -4.38 -10.96
C ASP A 182 21.84 -5.39 -9.82
N ASP A 183 20.96 -5.40 -8.81
CA ASP A 183 20.99 -6.35 -7.69
C ASP A 183 20.32 -7.71 -8.02
N GLY A 184 19.77 -7.85 -9.22
CA GLY A 184 19.08 -9.06 -9.67
C GLY A 184 17.59 -9.10 -9.33
N SER A 185 17.00 -8.02 -8.83
CA SER A 185 15.54 -7.93 -8.69
C SER A 185 14.88 -7.83 -10.07
N VAL A 186 13.91 -8.69 -10.33
CA VAL A 186 13.14 -8.73 -11.58
C VAL A 186 11.69 -8.46 -11.28
N SER A 187 11.13 -7.43 -11.93
CA SER A 187 9.71 -7.08 -11.86
C SER A 187 9.03 -7.42 -13.19
N ILE A 188 8.03 -8.28 -13.14
CA ILE A 188 7.20 -8.68 -14.29
C ILE A 188 5.83 -8.05 -14.11
N CYS A 189 5.45 -7.13 -15.01
CA CYS A 189 4.19 -6.40 -14.93
C CYS A 189 3.30 -6.72 -16.13
N GLY A 190 2.02 -7.05 -15.88
CA GLY A 190 1.07 -7.37 -16.92
C GLY A 190 -0.37 -7.49 -16.40
N GLU A 191 -1.31 -7.62 -17.33
CA GLU A 191 -2.73 -7.82 -17.04
C GLU A 191 -3.12 -9.31 -17.00
N ASN A 192 -2.44 -10.13 -17.82
CA ASN A 192 -2.71 -11.55 -17.95
C ASN A 192 -1.80 -12.37 -17.01
N ALA A 193 -2.41 -13.01 -16.01
CA ALA A 193 -1.70 -13.80 -15.01
C ALA A 193 -0.97 -15.03 -15.60
N GLU A 194 -1.51 -15.66 -16.66
CA GLU A 194 -0.89 -16.82 -17.33
C GLU A 194 0.38 -16.39 -18.06
N MET A 195 0.33 -15.26 -18.76
CA MET A 195 1.48 -14.72 -19.49
C MET A 195 2.58 -14.24 -18.52
N MET A 196 2.20 -13.68 -17.38
CA MET A 196 3.16 -13.32 -16.35
C MET A 196 3.83 -14.56 -15.73
N ALA A 197 3.06 -15.61 -15.48
CA ALA A 197 3.59 -16.88 -14.98
C ALA A 197 4.54 -17.52 -15.99
N GLU A 198 4.18 -17.48 -17.30
CA GLU A 198 5.04 -17.97 -18.38
C GLU A 198 6.35 -17.15 -18.48
N ALA A 199 6.28 -15.82 -18.39
CA ALA A 199 7.48 -14.98 -18.38
C ALA A 199 8.40 -15.33 -17.20
N LYS A 200 7.82 -15.50 -15.99
CA LYS A 200 8.55 -15.93 -14.81
C LYS A 200 9.23 -17.28 -15.03
N ARG A 201 8.49 -18.27 -15.54
CA ARG A 201 9.01 -19.61 -15.86
C ARG A 201 10.19 -19.54 -16.82
N LEU A 202 10.07 -18.78 -17.89
CA LEU A 202 11.15 -18.63 -18.89
C LEU A 202 12.39 -17.97 -18.30
N ILE A 203 12.24 -16.99 -17.41
CA ILE A 203 13.37 -16.37 -16.70
C ILE A 203 14.01 -17.38 -15.76
N GLU A 204 13.23 -18.15 -15.01
CA GLU A 204 13.74 -19.21 -14.12
C GLU A 204 14.56 -20.24 -14.90
N ILE A 205 14.11 -20.65 -16.08
CA ILE A 205 14.83 -21.55 -16.97
C ILE A 205 16.20 -20.99 -17.36
N ILE A 206 16.24 -19.73 -17.79
CA ILE A 206 17.49 -19.08 -18.25
C ILE A 206 18.48 -18.94 -17.08
N THR A 207 17.98 -18.74 -15.88
CA THR A 207 18.80 -18.46 -14.69
C THR A 207 19.15 -19.70 -13.86
N THR A 208 18.51 -20.84 -14.15
CA THR A 208 18.77 -22.09 -13.44
C THR A 208 20.10 -22.71 -13.91
N ASP A 209 20.96 -23.08 -12.97
CA ASP A 209 22.14 -23.86 -13.22
C ASP A 209 21.81 -25.36 -13.18
N TYR A 210 21.93 -26.01 -14.32
CA TYR A 210 21.71 -27.45 -14.42
C TYR A 210 23.01 -28.21 -14.11
N TYR A 211 22.90 -29.32 -13.42
CA TYR A 211 24.04 -30.10 -12.98
C TYR A 211 23.91 -31.57 -13.41
N GLU A 212 25.08 -32.25 -13.55
CA GLU A 212 25.13 -33.63 -13.94
C GLU A 212 24.47 -34.57 -12.93
N GLY A 213 23.57 -35.43 -13.39
CA GLY A 213 22.74 -36.30 -12.53
C GLY A 213 21.38 -35.76 -12.16
N GLN A 214 21.04 -34.55 -12.57
CA GLN A 214 19.69 -33.99 -12.39
C GLN A 214 18.71 -34.74 -13.30
N ILE A 215 17.52 -35.06 -12.77
CA ILE A 215 16.42 -35.65 -13.52
C ILE A 215 15.45 -34.51 -13.91
N LEU A 216 15.20 -34.37 -15.19
CA LEU A 216 14.33 -33.37 -15.78
C LEU A 216 13.24 -34.05 -16.61
N GLU A 217 12.03 -33.50 -16.62
CA GLU A 217 10.96 -33.86 -17.56
C GLU A 217 11.08 -32.96 -18.80
N GLY A 218 10.87 -33.51 -19.98
CA GLY A 218 10.95 -32.74 -21.22
C GLY A 218 10.25 -33.42 -22.38
N ASP A 219 9.93 -32.63 -23.41
CA ASP A 219 9.28 -33.09 -24.62
C ASP A 219 10.31 -33.44 -25.70
N VAL A 220 10.11 -34.58 -26.37
CA VAL A 220 10.95 -35.00 -27.48
C VAL A 220 10.56 -34.20 -28.73
N ILE A 221 11.37 -33.20 -29.09
CA ILE A 221 11.11 -32.34 -30.26
C ILE A 221 11.46 -33.00 -31.57
N SER A 222 12.57 -33.75 -31.62
CA SER A 222 13.00 -34.48 -32.81
C SER A 222 13.89 -35.65 -32.47
N ILE A 223 13.82 -36.70 -33.33
CA ILE A 223 14.70 -37.88 -33.25
C ILE A 223 15.61 -37.90 -34.48
N LYS A 224 16.90 -38.09 -34.26
CA LYS A 224 17.92 -38.24 -35.28
C LYS A 224 18.64 -39.60 -35.11
N GLU A 225 19.43 -40.01 -36.09
CA GLU A 225 20.17 -41.28 -36.06
C GLU A 225 21.13 -41.42 -34.86
N PHE A 226 21.59 -40.27 -34.30
CA PHE A 226 22.54 -40.21 -33.19
C PHE A 226 21.88 -39.94 -31.83
N GLY A 227 20.54 -39.69 -31.74
CA GLY A 227 19.83 -39.42 -30.49
C GLY A 227 18.57 -38.60 -30.65
N ALA A 228 17.96 -38.24 -29.53
CA ALA A 228 16.78 -37.41 -29.47
C ALA A 228 17.12 -36.00 -28.95
N PHE A 229 16.49 -34.99 -29.54
CA PHE A 229 16.48 -33.64 -28.99
C PHE A 229 15.26 -33.51 -28.05
N ILE A 230 15.56 -33.17 -26.81
CA ILE A 230 14.55 -33.00 -25.73
C ILE A 230 14.55 -31.54 -25.30
N GLU A 231 13.38 -30.93 -25.34
CA GLU A 231 13.14 -29.61 -24.73
C GLU A 231 12.64 -29.88 -23.31
N PHE A 232 13.40 -29.44 -22.31
CA PHE A 232 13.06 -29.65 -20.91
C PHE A 232 12.81 -28.33 -20.18
N ALA A 233 12.81 -27.22 -20.89
CA ALA A 233 12.66 -25.90 -20.32
C ALA A 233 11.97 -24.95 -21.33
#